data_1a63008af80f4ff784fd86ffa48c912e
#
_entry.id   1a63008af80f4ff784fd86ffa48c912e
#
_cell.length_a   1.000
_cell.length_b   1.000
_cell.length_c   1.000
_cell.angle_alpha   90.00
_cell.angle_beta   90.00
_cell.angle_gamma   90.00
#
_symmetry.space_group_name_H-M   'P 1'
#
loop_
_entity.id
_entity.type
_entity.pdbx_description
1 polymer ?
#
loop_
_entity_poly.entity_id
_entity_poly.type
_entity_poly.pdbx_seq_one_letter_code
_entity_poly.pdbx_strand_id
1 'polypeptide(L)'
;MKRTSVQVTDNHDHDRQAPGPPDPFALPVPETVPPLPVTFRPTRTRVAVYAVSAVLIVTLVVVALILPDNGPTAWSTPERVAFAAIGPLISAGLYLLARPRIVADERGVTVVNTVRSQHLEWAQIVRVNLRPGDPWVLLDLDSGEVLPAMGIQASGGKAARKAAGELRALVDEHTRTERDD
;
A
#
# COMPACT_ATOMS: atom_id res chain seq x y z
N MET A 1 77.99 -4.88 2.38
CA MET A 1 76.74 -5.14 3.10
C MET A 1 75.82 -3.96 2.88
N LYS A 2 74.96 -3.98 1.83
CA LYS A 2 73.98 -2.95 1.49
C LYS A 2 72.60 -3.39 2.00
N ARG A 3 72.05 -2.70 3.01
CA ARG A 3 70.69 -2.90 3.45
C ARG A 3 69.74 -2.15 2.52
N THR A 4 68.94 -2.87 1.78
CA THR A 4 67.88 -2.32 0.98
C THR A 4 66.65 -2.13 1.90
N SER A 5 66.32 -0.89 2.20
CA SER A 5 65.11 -0.51 2.88
C SER A 5 63.92 -0.60 1.92
N VAL A 6 63.05 -1.54 2.16
CA VAL A 6 61.74 -1.64 1.46
C VAL A 6 60.82 -0.55 2.04
N GLN A 7 60.53 0.47 1.23
CA GLN A 7 59.46 1.40 1.55
C GLN A 7 58.12 0.72 1.32
N VAL A 8 57.40 0.47 2.40
CA VAL A 8 55.98 0.11 2.37
C VAL A 8 55.23 1.41 2.08
N THR A 9 54.79 1.58 0.83
CA THR A 9 53.84 2.60 0.47
C THR A 9 52.48 2.17 1.02
N ASP A 10 52.09 2.82 2.11
CA ASP A 10 50.76 2.71 2.70
C ASP A 10 49.75 3.37 1.76
N ASN A 11 49.15 2.53 0.92
CA ASN A 11 48.12 2.94 -0.07
C ASN A 11 46.77 2.94 0.62
N HIS A 12 46.55 3.85 1.58
CA HIS A 12 45.27 4.14 2.21
C HIS A 12 44.47 5.16 1.36
N ASP A 13 44.44 4.95 0.04
CA ASP A 13 43.38 5.50 -0.79
C ASP A 13 42.12 4.62 -0.59
N HIS A 14 41.46 4.82 0.55
CA HIS A 14 40.14 4.32 0.75
C HIS A 14 39.22 4.92 -0.29
N ASP A 15 39.00 4.12 -1.34
CA ASP A 15 37.87 4.03 -2.21
C ASP A 15 36.76 5.04 -1.83
N ARG A 16 36.89 6.27 -2.32
CA ARG A 16 35.73 7.12 -2.53
C ARG A 16 35.00 6.52 -3.71
N GLN A 17 34.29 5.43 -3.47
CA GLN A 17 33.32 4.91 -4.42
C GLN A 17 32.42 6.08 -4.80
N ALA A 18 32.58 6.55 -6.02
CA ALA A 18 31.67 7.50 -6.61
C ALA A 18 30.24 6.94 -6.44
N PRO A 19 29.28 7.78 -6.05
CA PRO A 19 27.90 7.33 -5.92
C PRO A 19 27.50 6.59 -7.20
N GLY A 20 27.15 5.32 -7.05
CA GLY A 20 26.69 4.49 -8.16
C GLY A 20 25.51 5.16 -8.87
N PRO A 21 25.19 4.77 -10.11
CA PRO A 21 24.07 5.36 -10.83
C PRO A 21 22.82 5.29 -9.95
N PRO A 22 21.97 6.34 -9.95
CA PRO A 22 20.79 6.38 -9.09
C PRO A 22 19.94 5.15 -9.37
N ASP A 23 19.54 4.44 -8.30
CA ASP A 23 18.67 3.28 -8.40
C ASP A 23 17.34 3.70 -9.05
N PRO A 24 17.01 3.23 -10.27
CA PRO A 24 15.79 3.60 -10.97
C PRO A 24 14.52 3.17 -10.20
N PHE A 25 14.68 2.32 -9.20
CA PHE A 25 13.61 1.80 -8.34
C PHE A 25 13.54 2.46 -6.97
N ALA A 26 14.51 3.33 -6.64
CA ALA A 26 14.47 4.09 -5.40
C ALA A 26 13.14 4.84 -5.27
N LEU A 27 12.55 4.79 -4.07
CA LEU A 27 11.37 5.58 -3.76
C LEU A 27 11.74 7.07 -3.81
N PRO A 28 10.86 7.93 -4.35
CA PRO A 28 11.11 9.36 -4.38
C PRO A 28 11.23 9.89 -2.95
N VAL A 29 12.26 10.69 -2.71
CA VAL A 29 12.40 11.44 -1.45
C VAL A 29 11.45 12.62 -1.53
N PRO A 30 10.49 12.78 -0.60
CA PRO A 30 9.60 13.92 -0.58
C PRO A 30 10.39 15.19 -0.20
N GLU A 31 10.01 16.34 -0.76
CA GLU A 31 10.59 17.65 -0.41
C GLU A 31 10.31 18.01 1.07
N THR A 32 9.18 17.58 1.57
CA THR A 32 8.76 17.77 2.97
C THR A 32 8.09 16.52 3.49
N VAL A 33 8.39 16.15 4.73
CA VAL A 33 7.70 15.05 5.41
C VAL A 33 6.27 15.51 5.72
N PRO A 34 5.24 14.71 5.39
CA PRO A 34 3.86 15.11 5.65
C PRO A 34 3.59 15.21 7.15
N PRO A 35 2.79 16.22 7.59
CA PRO A 35 2.43 16.32 9.00
C PRO A 35 1.58 15.14 9.44
N LEU A 36 1.77 14.71 10.69
CA LEU A 36 0.94 13.70 11.33
C LEU A 36 -0.34 14.32 11.93
N PRO A 37 -1.47 13.60 11.96
CA PRO A 37 -1.68 12.27 11.40
C PRO A 37 -1.93 12.27 9.89
N VAL A 38 -1.42 11.29 9.17
CA VAL A 38 -1.63 11.13 7.73
C VAL A 38 -2.23 9.76 7.40
N THR A 39 -3.12 9.73 6.40
CA THR A 39 -3.78 8.48 5.98
C THR A 39 -3.57 8.23 4.49
N PHE A 40 -2.94 7.11 4.17
CA PHE A 40 -2.75 6.63 2.79
C PHE A 40 -3.87 5.64 2.44
N ARG A 41 -4.52 5.87 1.28
CA ARG A 41 -5.64 5.04 0.81
C ARG A 41 -5.53 4.79 -0.71
N PRO A 42 -5.89 3.59 -1.19
CA PRO A 42 -5.87 3.28 -2.62
C PRO A 42 -7.09 3.92 -3.32
N THR A 43 -7.01 5.20 -3.64
CA THR A 43 -8.13 5.97 -4.21
C THR A 43 -8.66 5.36 -5.50
N ARG A 44 -7.78 4.90 -6.40
CA ARG A 44 -8.20 4.29 -7.67
C ARG A 44 -9.01 3.02 -7.47
N THR A 45 -8.53 2.11 -6.60
CA THR A 45 -9.24 0.87 -6.28
C THR A 45 -10.60 1.16 -5.65
N ARG A 46 -10.68 2.15 -4.75
CA ARG A 46 -11.95 2.54 -4.13
C ARG A 46 -12.95 3.06 -5.14
N VAL A 47 -12.53 3.97 -6.01
CA VAL A 47 -13.39 4.51 -7.08
C VAL A 47 -13.85 3.39 -8.00
N ALA A 48 -12.96 2.50 -8.42
CA ALA A 48 -13.31 1.36 -9.27
C ALA A 48 -14.33 0.43 -8.60
N VAL A 49 -14.12 0.08 -7.32
CA VAL A 49 -15.04 -0.76 -6.54
C VAL A 49 -16.42 -0.11 -6.45
N TYR A 50 -16.51 1.17 -6.12
CA TYR A 50 -17.81 1.86 -6.03
C TYR A 50 -18.50 1.98 -7.38
N ALA A 51 -17.76 2.28 -8.45
CA ALA A 51 -18.32 2.35 -9.80
C ALA A 51 -18.86 0.97 -10.25
N VAL A 52 -18.08 -0.09 -10.09
CA VAL A 52 -18.50 -1.46 -10.42
C VAL A 52 -19.72 -1.87 -9.59
N SER A 53 -19.72 -1.59 -8.28
CA SER A 53 -20.86 -1.89 -7.40
C SER A 53 -22.12 -1.15 -7.83
N ALA A 54 -22.01 0.13 -8.17
CA ALA A 54 -23.15 0.92 -8.64
C ALA A 54 -23.73 0.36 -9.95
N VAL A 55 -22.87 0.06 -10.93
CA VAL A 55 -23.28 -0.55 -12.21
C VAL A 55 -23.93 -1.90 -11.95
N LEU A 56 -23.35 -2.75 -11.13
CA LEU A 56 -23.89 -4.08 -10.80
C LEU A 56 -25.28 -3.98 -10.17
N ILE A 57 -25.46 -3.13 -9.15
CA ILE A 57 -26.74 -2.94 -8.47
C ILE A 57 -27.78 -2.44 -9.46
N VAL A 58 -27.47 -1.39 -10.23
CA VAL A 58 -28.41 -0.82 -11.21
C VAL A 58 -28.80 -1.87 -12.24
N THR A 59 -27.84 -2.61 -12.78
CA THR A 59 -28.12 -3.65 -13.79
C THR A 59 -29.04 -4.73 -13.24
N LEU A 60 -28.76 -5.27 -12.04
CA LEU A 60 -29.59 -6.34 -11.47
C LEU A 60 -30.99 -5.84 -11.08
N VAL A 61 -31.11 -4.60 -10.60
CA VAL A 61 -32.41 -4.00 -10.32
C VAL A 61 -33.21 -3.80 -11.64
N VAL A 62 -32.59 -3.25 -12.68
CA VAL A 62 -33.25 -3.06 -13.97
C VAL A 62 -33.69 -4.40 -14.54
N VAL A 63 -32.83 -5.42 -14.54
CA VAL A 63 -33.20 -6.77 -14.99
C VAL A 63 -34.37 -7.32 -14.18
N ALA A 64 -34.33 -7.20 -12.84
CA ALA A 64 -35.42 -7.65 -11.98
C ALA A 64 -36.77 -6.98 -12.30
N LEU A 65 -36.75 -5.70 -12.72
CA LEU A 65 -37.95 -4.95 -13.09
C LEU A 65 -38.53 -5.37 -14.42
N ILE A 66 -37.70 -5.80 -15.38
CA ILE A 66 -38.14 -6.21 -16.74
C ILE A 66 -38.44 -7.71 -16.87
N LEU A 67 -38.11 -8.51 -15.83
CA LEU A 67 -38.47 -9.93 -15.82
C LEU A 67 -40.01 -10.10 -15.95
N PRO A 68 -40.48 -11.10 -16.72
CA PRO A 68 -41.91 -11.30 -16.91
C PRO A 68 -42.62 -11.68 -15.62
N ASP A 69 -43.78 -11.09 -15.37
CA ASP A 69 -44.63 -11.31 -14.20
C ASP A 69 -45.85 -12.21 -14.49
N ASN A 70 -46.02 -12.61 -15.79
CA ASN A 70 -47.10 -13.47 -16.26
C ASN A 70 -46.57 -14.43 -17.32
N GLY A 71 -47.39 -15.46 -17.62
CA GLY A 71 -47.05 -16.50 -18.59
C GLY A 71 -46.28 -17.69 -18.01
N PRO A 72 -45.85 -18.63 -18.89
CA PRO A 72 -45.20 -19.89 -18.46
C PRO A 72 -43.83 -19.71 -17.75
N THR A 73 -43.18 -18.56 -17.95
CA THR A 73 -41.88 -18.20 -17.40
C THR A 73 -41.97 -17.05 -16.40
N ALA A 74 -43.16 -16.85 -15.79
CA ALA A 74 -43.41 -15.76 -14.87
C ALA A 74 -42.52 -15.88 -13.61
N TRP A 75 -41.95 -14.76 -13.22
CA TRP A 75 -41.18 -14.62 -11.97
C TRP A 75 -42.06 -14.00 -10.90
N SER A 76 -42.19 -14.66 -9.79
CA SER A 76 -42.87 -14.11 -8.61
C SER A 76 -42.15 -12.90 -8.04
N THR A 77 -42.87 -12.02 -7.35
CA THR A 77 -42.27 -10.86 -6.68
C THR A 77 -41.11 -11.23 -5.72
N PRO A 78 -41.22 -12.27 -4.89
CA PRO A 78 -40.08 -12.69 -4.04
C PRO A 78 -38.83 -13.10 -4.83
N GLU A 79 -38.99 -13.79 -5.97
CA GLU A 79 -37.87 -14.20 -6.82
C GLU A 79 -37.17 -12.99 -7.45
N ARG A 80 -37.94 -12.01 -7.92
CA ARG A 80 -37.39 -10.75 -8.46
C ARG A 80 -36.64 -9.94 -7.41
N VAL A 81 -37.19 -9.87 -6.19
CA VAL A 81 -36.51 -9.22 -5.05
C VAL A 81 -35.24 -9.96 -4.67
N ALA A 82 -35.28 -11.29 -4.58
CA ALA A 82 -34.11 -12.11 -4.30
C ALA A 82 -33.01 -11.91 -5.35
N PHE A 83 -33.40 -11.85 -6.64
CA PHE A 83 -32.46 -11.58 -7.74
C PHE A 83 -31.83 -10.18 -7.63
N ALA A 84 -32.63 -9.15 -7.37
CA ALA A 84 -32.14 -7.78 -7.18
C ALA A 84 -31.21 -7.68 -5.96
N ALA A 85 -31.44 -8.45 -4.88
CA ALA A 85 -30.64 -8.46 -3.67
C ALA A 85 -29.22 -9.01 -3.87
N ILE A 86 -28.96 -9.78 -4.94
CA ILE A 86 -27.61 -10.27 -5.28
C ILE A 86 -26.64 -9.12 -5.49
N GLY A 87 -27.07 -8.03 -6.11
CA GLY A 87 -26.23 -6.84 -6.35
C GLY A 87 -25.65 -6.24 -5.07
N PRO A 88 -26.47 -5.81 -4.12
CA PRO A 88 -26.01 -5.34 -2.81
C PRO A 88 -25.15 -6.36 -2.05
N LEU A 89 -25.48 -7.65 -2.12
CA LEU A 89 -24.72 -8.70 -1.44
C LEU A 89 -23.28 -8.82 -1.98
N ILE A 90 -23.14 -8.88 -3.30
CA ILE A 90 -21.82 -8.89 -3.96
C ILE A 90 -21.08 -7.59 -3.67
N SER A 91 -21.77 -6.44 -3.72
CA SER A 91 -21.17 -5.14 -3.44
C SER A 91 -20.65 -5.01 -2.01
N ALA A 92 -21.31 -5.63 -1.04
CA ALA A 92 -20.83 -5.72 0.34
C ALA A 92 -19.50 -6.50 0.42
N GLY A 93 -19.35 -7.59 -0.34
CA GLY A 93 -18.09 -8.31 -0.47
C GLY A 93 -17.00 -7.48 -1.15
N LEU A 94 -17.33 -6.78 -2.23
CA LEU A 94 -16.40 -5.90 -2.94
C LEU A 94 -15.92 -4.72 -2.08
N TYR A 95 -16.74 -4.23 -1.16
CA TYR A 95 -16.37 -3.18 -0.22
C TYR A 95 -15.15 -3.54 0.63
N LEU A 96 -14.93 -4.83 0.93
CA LEU A 96 -13.74 -5.29 1.66
C LEU A 96 -12.44 -4.97 0.90
N LEU A 97 -12.48 -4.93 -0.44
CA LEU A 97 -11.32 -4.54 -1.26
C LEU A 97 -11.03 -3.04 -1.21
N ALA A 98 -12.02 -2.24 -0.84
CA ALA A 98 -11.88 -0.79 -0.68
C ALA A 98 -11.48 -0.37 0.76
N ARG A 99 -11.44 -1.33 1.70
CA ARG A 99 -11.14 -1.12 3.13
C ARG A 99 -9.68 -0.80 3.44
N PRO A 100 -8.67 -1.33 2.71
CA PRO A 100 -7.27 -1.13 3.04
C PRO A 100 -6.89 0.35 3.18
N ARG A 101 -6.10 0.66 4.23
CA ARG A 101 -5.52 1.97 4.48
C ARG A 101 -4.32 1.85 5.40
N ILE A 102 -3.45 2.85 5.36
CA ILE A 102 -2.36 3.01 6.31
C ILE A 102 -2.61 4.34 7.02
N VAL A 103 -2.61 4.32 8.33
CA VAL A 103 -2.73 5.53 9.17
C VAL A 103 -1.43 5.66 9.94
N ALA A 104 -0.70 6.75 9.70
CA ALA A 104 0.49 7.12 10.45
C ALA A 104 0.12 8.23 11.44
N ASP A 105 0.46 8.07 12.69
CA ASP A 105 0.27 9.02 13.77
C ASP A 105 1.53 9.11 14.65
N GLU A 106 1.51 9.92 15.69
CA GLU A 106 2.67 10.13 16.57
C GLU A 106 3.15 8.85 17.28
N ARG A 107 2.29 7.85 17.43
CA ARG A 107 2.60 6.59 18.12
C ARG A 107 3.12 5.51 17.20
N GLY A 108 2.91 5.65 15.88
CA GLY A 108 3.32 4.65 14.92
C GLY A 108 2.42 4.56 13.67
N VAL A 109 2.40 3.38 13.07
CA VAL A 109 1.70 3.11 11.82
C VAL A 109 0.67 2.01 12.02
N THR A 110 -0.60 2.33 11.77
CA THR A 110 -1.68 1.34 11.76
C THR A 110 -1.95 0.90 10.32
N VAL A 111 -1.61 -0.35 10.02
CA VAL A 111 -1.88 -0.99 8.73
C VAL A 111 -3.20 -1.72 8.80
N VAL A 112 -4.20 -1.24 8.05
CA VAL A 112 -5.50 -1.90 7.89
C VAL A 112 -5.53 -2.55 6.52
N ASN A 113 -5.44 -3.87 6.48
CA ASN A 113 -5.61 -4.68 5.29
C ASN A 113 -7.08 -5.15 5.17
N THR A 114 -7.38 -5.96 4.15
CA THR A 114 -8.73 -6.45 3.87
C THR A 114 -9.38 -7.13 5.07
N VAL A 115 -8.63 -7.99 5.77
CA VAL A 115 -9.14 -8.83 6.88
C VAL A 115 -8.51 -8.46 8.22
N ARG A 116 -7.24 -8.06 8.24
CA ARG A 116 -6.47 -7.79 9.47
C ARG A 116 -6.12 -6.32 9.60
N SER A 117 -6.06 -5.86 10.86
CA SER A 117 -5.51 -4.56 11.23
C SER A 117 -4.40 -4.78 12.24
N GLN A 118 -3.27 -4.13 12.04
CA GLN A 118 -2.09 -4.22 12.91
C GLN A 118 -1.55 -2.82 13.16
N HIS A 119 -1.23 -2.53 14.41
CA HIS A 119 -0.52 -1.34 14.81
C HIS A 119 0.96 -1.68 15.00
N LEU A 120 1.84 -0.86 14.45
CA LEU A 120 3.29 -0.96 14.54
C LEU A 120 3.83 0.32 15.15
N GLU A 121 4.68 0.21 16.14
CA GLU A 121 5.49 1.33 16.61
C GLU A 121 6.54 1.70 15.54
N TRP A 122 7.00 2.94 15.51
CA TRP A 122 7.96 3.39 14.52
C TRP A 122 9.25 2.57 14.53
N ALA A 123 9.75 2.21 15.71
CA ALA A 123 10.95 1.40 15.89
C ALA A 123 10.84 -0.02 15.30
N GLN A 124 9.63 -0.56 15.15
CA GLN A 124 9.42 -1.88 14.58
C GLN A 124 9.56 -1.91 13.06
N ILE A 125 9.55 -0.75 12.39
CA ILE A 125 9.60 -0.66 10.92
C ILE A 125 11.03 -0.35 10.48
N VAL A 126 11.71 -1.36 9.93
CA VAL A 126 13.10 -1.23 9.46
C VAL A 126 13.17 -0.63 8.05
N ARG A 127 12.22 -0.99 7.18
CA ARG A 127 12.26 -0.56 5.78
C ARG A 127 10.88 -0.53 5.16
N VAL A 128 10.69 0.44 4.26
CA VAL A 128 9.50 0.57 3.40
C VAL A 128 9.92 0.27 1.96
N ASN A 129 9.34 -0.76 1.37
CA ASN A 129 9.67 -1.23 0.03
C ASN A 129 8.45 -1.19 -0.91
N LEU A 130 8.68 -0.78 -2.17
CA LEU A 130 7.74 -0.93 -3.27
C LEU A 130 8.55 -1.18 -4.55
N ARG A 131 8.88 -2.45 -4.80
CA ARG A 131 9.69 -2.87 -5.94
C ARG A 131 8.83 -3.06 -7.18
N PRO A 132 9.42 -3.03 -8.38
CA PRO A 132 8.74 -3.45 -9.59
C PRO A 132 8.23 -4.89 -9.44
N GLY A 133 6.93 -5.08 -9.71
CA GLY A 133 6.25 -6.37 -9.52
C GLY A 133 5.53 -6.53 -8.18
N ASP A 134 5.87 -5.75 -7.17
CA ASP A 134 5.10 -5.77 -5.92
C ASP A 134 3.72 -5.14 -6.14
N PRO A 135 2.63 -5.80 -5.74
CA PRO A 135 1.28 -5.25 -5.91
C PRO A 135 0.96 -4.12 -4.91
N TRP A 136 1.69 -4.03 -3.79
CA TRP A 136 1.55 -3.05 -2.71
C TRP A 136 2.88 -2.82 -1.98
N VAL A 137 2.89 -1.84 -1.08
CA VAL A 137 4.04 -1.59 -0.20
C VAL A 137 4.24 -2.77 0.75
N LEU A 138 5.50 -3.14 0.95
CA LEU A 138 5.96 -4.11 1.92
C LEU A 138 6.74 -3.38 3.02
N LEU A 139 6.43 -3.69 4.27
CA LEU A 139 7.13 -3.21 5.45
C LEU A 139 7.99 -4.34 6.00
N ASP A 140 9.31 -4.15 6.01
CA ASP A 140 10.23 -5.07 6.69
C ASP A 140 10.26 -4.67 8.16
N LEU A 141 9.99 -5.62 9.06
CA LEU A 141 9.95 -5.41 10.50
C LEU A 141 11.25 -5.84 11.17
N ASP A 142 11.53 -5.30 12.35
CA ASP A 142 12.65 -5.64 13.22
C ASP A 142 12.68 -7.13 13.62
N SER A 143 11.49 -7.75 13.69
CA SER A 143 11.32 -9.20 13.90
C SER A 143 11.79 -10.06 12.72
N GLY A 144 12.11 -9.47 11.56
CA GLY A 144 12.40 -10.17 10.31
C GLY A 144 11.14 -10.55 9.51
N GLU A 145 9.95 -10.23 10.01
CA GLU A 145 8.70 -10.42 9.29
C GLU A 145 8.51 -9.34 8.21
N VAL A 146 7.85 -9.71 7.10
CA VAL A 146 7.47 -8.77 6.04
C VAL A 146 5.96 -8.59 6.06
N LEU A 147 5.50 -7.38 6.38
CA LEU A 147 4.08 -7.06 6.46
C LEU A 147 3.61 -6.38 5.16
N PRO A 148 2.62 -6.95 4.45
CA PRO A 148 2.00 -6.27 3.31
C PRO A 148 1.13 -5.09 3.80
N ALA A 149 1.37 -3.89 3.26
CA ALA A 149 0.65 -2.66 3.57
C ALA A 149 -0.23 -2.26 2.37
N MET A 150 -1.39 -2.91 2.24
CA MET A 150 -2.29 -2.81 1.08
C MET A 150 -2.93 -1.43 0.89
N GLY A 151 -2.72 -0.50 1.83
CA GLY A 151 -3.21 0.88 1.73
C GLY A 151 -2.51 1.70 0.64
N ILE A 152 -1.29 1.30 0.22
CA ILE A 152 -0.57 1.88 -0.92
C ILE A 152 -0.35 0.79 -1.96
N GLN A 153 -1.07 0.86 -3.07
CA GLN A 153 -1.06 -0.14 -4.14
C GLN A 153 -0.27 0.37 -5.35
N ALA A 154 0.57 -0.48 -5.93
CA ALA A 154 1.39 -0.17 -7.11
C ALA A 154 0.56 0.28 -8.32
N SER A 155 -0.69 -0.17 -8.44
CA SER A 155 -1.66 0.27 -9.44
C SER A 155 -1.93 1.79 -9.42
N GLY A 156 -1.62 2.47 -8.31
CA GLY A 156 -1.62 3.94 -8.18
C GLY A 156 -0.53 4.65 -9.01
N GLY A 157 0.47 3.91 -9.51
CA GLY A 157 1.56 4.46 -10.32
C GLY A 157 2.40 5.51 -9.57
N LYS A 158 2.59 6.69 -10.18
CA LYS A 158 3.37 7.78 -9.56
C LYS A 158 2.85 8.21 -8.19
N ALA A 159 1.52 8.23 -7.99
CA ALA A 159 0.91 8.59 -6.70
C ALA A 159 1.24 7.56 -5.61
N ALA A 160 1.24 6.27 -5.95
CA ALA A 160 1.64 5.22 -5.02
C ALA A 160 3.12 5.31 -4.64
N ARG A 161 4.00 5.56 -5.60
CA ARG A 161 5.43 5.76 -5.34
C ARG A 161 5.69 6.98 -4.45
N LYS A 162 4.97 8.09 -4.70
CA LYS A 162 5.03 9.29 -3.85
C LYS A 162 4.59 8.95 -2.42
N ALA A 163 3.43 8.32 -2.25
CA ALA A 163 2.92 7.91 -0.93
C ALA A 163 3.87 6.93 -0.20
N ALA A 164 4.50 6.00 -0.94
CA ALA A 164 5.50 5.10 -0.37
C ALA A 164 6.76 5.86 0.08
N GLY A 165 7.19 6.86 -0.69
CA GLY A 165 8.30 7.76 -0.34
C GLY A 165 8.00 8.60 0.91
N GLU A 166 6.78 9.14 1.01
CA GLU A 166 6.32 9.89 2.18
C GLU A 166 6.28 9.01 3.44
N LEU A 167 5.76 7.78 3.32
CA LEU A 167 5.73 6.82 4.43
C LEU A 167 7.16 6.44 4.86
N ARG A 168 8.08 6.23 3.89
CA ARG A 168 9.49 5.96 4.19
C ARG A 168 10.15 7.12 4.93
N ALA A 169 9.91 8.36 4.49
CA ALA A 169 10.49 9.54 5.14
C ALA A 169 10.00 9.69 6.59
N LEU A 170 8.71 9.39 6.86
CA LEU A 170 8.17 9.35 8.22
C LEU A 170 8.86 8.30 9.09
N VAL A 171 9.08 7.09 8.56
CA VAL A 171 9.80 6.03 9.27
C VAL A 171 11.23 6.47 9.57
N ASP A 172 11.95 6.99 8.57
CA ASP A 172 13.34 7.43 8.71
C ASP A 172 13.48 8.58 9.74
N GLU A 173 12.51 9.48 9.83
CA GLU A 173 12.49 10.60 10.78
C GLU A 173 12.30 10.11 12.22
N HIS A 174 11.31 9.26 12.47
CA HIS A 174 10.97 8.79 13.81
C HIS A 174 11.98 7.77 14.34
N THR A 175 12.57 6.93 13.49
CA THR A 175 13.60 5.96 13.90
C THR A 175 14.92 6.65 14.26
N ARG A 176 15.23 7.82 13.70
CA ARG A 176 16.41 8.60 14.07
C ARG A 176 16.27 9.25 15.45
N THR A 177 15.12 9.83 15.72
CA THR A 177 14.84 10.53 16.99
C THR A 177 14.96 9.59 18.19
N GLU A 178 14.48 8.34 18.08
CA GLU A 178 14.60 7.34 19.13
C GLU A 178 16.05 6.82 19.37
N ARG A 179 16.95 6.98 18.40
CA ARG A 179 18.34 6.53 18.55
C ARG A 179 19.24 7.58 19.23
N ASP A 180 18.81 8.82 19.23
CA ASP A 180 19.58 9.97 19.78
C ASP A 180 19.16 10.32 21.23
N ASP A 181 18.12 9.66 21.78
CA ASP A 181 17.69 9.76 23.19
C ASP A 181 18.23 8.56 24.01
#